data_fc7a209027f3fc5dd0df994af1f02103
#
_entry.id   fc7a209027f3fc5dd0df994af1f02103
#
_cell.length_a   1.000
_cell.length_b   1.000
_cell.length_c   1.000
_cell.angle_alpha   90.00
_cell.angle_beta   90.00
_cell.angle_gamma   90.00
#
_symmetry.space_group_name_H-M   'P 1'
#
loop_
_entity.id
_entity.type
_entity.pdbx_description
1 polymer ?
#
loop_
_entity_poly.entity_id
_entity_poly.type
_entity_poly.pdbx_seq_one_letter_code
_entity_poly.pdbx_strand_id
1 'polypeptide(L)'
;MSNVYGLRQDDAYQALVPSARTPSGRKVMNDNFEQARTALRSFMLEMNHWEKDFYKKKHSALESGGEVSEIDDRARKGLSAILEKWAFQEKTNQGRLIDLGCSDSPTYDPETDVEDSVESNDGEVVFTIRQTVGMLTIFRFTMKNKAGEWMVKKKEFLNFKDKWQRSVL
;
A
#
# COMPACT_ATOMS: atom_id res chain seq x y z
N MET A 1 -4.11 6.78 85.02
CA MET A 1 -4.17 5.32 84.81
C MET A 1 -4.61 5.05 83.43
N SER A 2 -3.81 4.22 82.71
CA SER A 2 -4.13 3.40 81.57
C SER A 2 -4.35 4.08 80.20
N ASN A 3 -3.30 4.16 79.42
CA ASN A 3 -2.93 3.41 78.29
C ASN A 3 -4.05 2.87 77.39
N VAL A 4 -4.18 3.32 76.14
CA VAL A 4 -4.73 2.57 75.05
C VAL A 4 -3.93 2.82 73.76
N TYR A 5 -3.38 1.81 73.30
CA TYR A 5 -2.79 1.32 72.10
C TYR A 5 -3.10 2.04 70.79
N GLY A 6 -2.07 2.43 70.14
CA GLY A 6 -2.04 2.67 68.71
C GLY A 6 -2.08 1.36 67.93
N LEU A 7 -2.93 1.28 66.93
CA LEU A 7 -2.85 0.31 65.87
C LEU A 7 -2.40 1.05 64.58
N ARG A 8 -1.25 0.64 64.09
CA ARG A 8 -0.77 1.04 62.77
C ARG A 8 -1.62 0.38 61.71
N GLN A 9 -2.18 1.16 60.83
CA GLN A 9 -2.73 0.73 59.54
C GLN A 9 -1.70 1.11 58.44
N ASP A 10 -0.72 0.28 58.30
CA ASP A 10 0.12 0.23 57.11
C ASP A 10 0.06 -1.17 56.60
N ASP A 11 -0.83 -1.43 55.63
CA ASP A 11 -0.78 -2.57 54.72
C ASP A 11 -2.07 -2.62 53.91
N ALA A 12 -2.17 -1.87 52.82
CA ALA A 12 -3.00 -2.18 51.65
C ALA A 12 -2.94 -1.07 50.60
N TYR A 13 -1.79 -0.81 50.02
CA TYR A 13 -1.72 -0.12 48.72
C TYR A 13 -0.59 -0.73 47.90
N GLN A 14 -0.68 -2.02 47.58
CA GLN A 14 -0.03 -2.50 46.40
C GLN A 14 -1.02 -2.33 45.24
N ALA A 15 -1.03 -1.10 44.72
CA ALA A 15 -1.74 -0.73 43.52
C ALA A 15 -1.22 -1.54 42.34
N LEU A 16 -2.15 -2.12 41.62
CA LEU A 16 -2.00 -2.65 40.28
C LEU A 16 -1.17 -1.72 39.40
N VAL A 17 0.08 -2.06 39.19
CA VAL A 17 0.88 -1.46 38.14
C VAL A 17 0.40 -2.07 36.81
N PRO A 18 -0.16 -1.31 35.86
CA PRO A 18 -0.48 -1.86 34.57
C PRO A 18 0.82 -2.29 33.91
N SER A 19 0.88 -3.56 33.52
CA SER A 19 1.98 -4.18 32.80
C SER A 19 2.43 -3.27 31.67
N ALA A 20 3.59 -2.69 31.80
CA ALA A 20 4.22 -1.90 30.76
C ALA A 20 4.46 -2.82 29.55
N ARG A 21 3.69 -2.61 28.48
CA ARG A 21 3.93 -3.24 27.18
C ARG A 21 5.38 -2.96 26.81
N THR A 22 6.13 -4.02 26.63
CA THR A 22 7.56 -4.02 26.32
C THR A 22 7.90 -3.11 25.14
N PRO A 23 8.98 -2.30 25.21
CA PRO A 23 9.41 -1.40 24.12
C PRO A 23 9.66 -2.11 22.79
N SER A 24 9.92 -3.41 22.80
CA SER A 24 10.19 -4.27 21.66
C SER A 24 9.04 -4.32 20.64
N GLY A 25 7.78 -4.39 21.07
CA GLY A 25 6.65 -4.51 20.15
C GLY A 25 6.40 -3.26 19.31
N ARG A 26 6.63 -2.06 19.87
CA ARG A 26 6.43 -0.79 19.14
C ARG A 26 7.50 -0.58 18.06
N LYS A 27 8.75 -0.99 18.31
CA LYS A 27 9.84 -0.91 17.33
C LYS A 27 9.60 -1.84 16.15
N VAL A 28 9.23 -3.09 16.38
CA VAL A 28 8.95 -4.08 15.34
C VAL A 28 7.77 -3.67 14.45
N MET A 29 6.70 -3.11 15.02
CA MET A 29 5.58 -2.58 14.23
C MET A 29 5.99 -1.42 13.34
N ASN A 30 6.83 -0.51 13.84
CA ASN A 30 7.30 0.62 13.04
C ASN A 30 8.18 0.16 11.87
N ASP A 31 9.07 -0.82 12.11
CA ASP A 31 9.92 -1.39 11.08
C ASP A 31 9.12 -2.08 9.96
N ASN A 32 8.02 -2.77 10.30
CA ASN A 32 7.13 -3.40 9.33
C ASN A 32 6.40 -2.36 8.46
N PHE A 33 5.92 -1.26 9.04
CA PHE A 33 5.30 -0.17 8.28
C PHE A 33 6.29 0.44 7.29
N GLU A 34 7.52 0.71 7.70
CA GLU A 34 8.54 1.32 6.83
C GLU A 34 8.95 0.38 5.69
N GLN A 35 9.10 -0.92 5.96
CA GLN A 35 9.39 -1.91 4.93
C GLN A 35 8.24 -2.04 3.93
N ALA A 36 7.00 -2.13 4.40
CA ALA A 36 5.81 -2.19 3.56
C ALA A 36 5.64 -0.91 2.72
N ARG A 37 5.90 0.27 3.32
CA ARG A 37 5.87 1.57 2.63
C ARG A 37 6.93 1.65 1.53
N THR A 38 8.15 1.22 1.82
CA THR A 38 9.25 1.18 0.85
C THR A 38 8.89 0.29 -0.34
N ALA A 39 8.34 -0.90 -0.08
CA ALA A 39 7.90 -1.82 -1.12
C ALA A 39 6.76 -1.23 -1.96
N LEU A 40 5.74 -0.62 -1.33
CA LEU A 40 4.64 0.03 -2.04
C LEU A 40 5.14 1.18 -2.92
N ARG A 41 6.01 2.05 -2.41
CA ARG A 41 6.58 3.16 -3.19
C ARG A 41 7.41 2.67 -4.36
N SER A 42 8.19 1.62 -4.19
CA SER A 42 8.97 1.00 -5.27
C SER A 42 8.05 0.42 -6.35
N PHE A 43 6.99 -0.28 -5.97
CA PHE A 43 5.96 -0.74 -6.89
C PHE A 43 5.33 0.43 -7.66
N MET A 44 4.88 1.47 -6.96
CA MET A 44 4.27 2.65 -7.57
C MET A 44 5.22 3.36 -8.55
N LEU A 45 6.50 3.43 -8.22
CA LEU A 45 7.52 4.05 -9.08
C LEU A 45 7.74 3.23 -10.36
N GLU A 46 7.87 1.91 -10.28
CA GLU A 46 8.01 1.04 -11.45
C GLU A 46 6.76 1.10 -12.34
N MET A 47 5.57 1.12 -11.75
CA MET A 47 4.31 1.31 -12.47
C MET A 47 4.23 2.68 -13.16
N ASN A 48 4.63 3.75 -12.48
CA ASN A 48 4.66 5.10 -13.04
C ASN A 48 5.56 5.18 -14.28
N HIS A 49 6.77 4.63 -14.18
CA HIS A 49 7.70 4.59 -15.31
C HIS A 49 7.15 3.77 -16.48
N TRP A 50 6.55 2.62 -16.18
CA TRP A 50 5.92 1.78 -17.18
C TRP A 50 4.76 2.49 -17.88
N GLU A 51 3.85 3.14 -17.13
CA GLU A 51 2.72 3.88 -17.68
C GLU A 51 3.16 5.04 -18.58
N LYS A 52 4.11 5.84 -18.11
CA LYS A 52 4.63 6.99 -18.89
C LYS A 52 5.34 6.55 -20.19
N ASP A 53 6.15 5.49 -20.12
CA ASP A 53 6.86 4.97 -21.30
C ASP A 53 5.87 4.36 -22.30
N PHE A 54 4.92 3.57 -21.83
CA PHE A 54 3.91 2.95 -22.67
C PHE A 54 3.01 4.01 -23.33
N TYR A 55 2.50 4.97 -22.57
CA TYR A 55 1.70 6.07 -23.10
C TYR A 55 2.42 6.81 -24.20
N LYS A 56 3.65 7.26 -23.93
CA LYS A 56 4.47 8.01 -24.87
C LYS A 56 4.69 7.25 -26.19
N LYS A 57 5.09 5.99 -26.10
CA LYS A 57 5.35 5.15 -27.29
C LYS A 57 4.10 4.90 -28.09
N LYS A 58 3.01 4.52 -27.42
CA LYS A 58 1.73 4.22 -28.08
C LYS A 58 1.14 5.46 -28.75
N HIS A 59 1.12 6.59 -28.05
CA HIS A 59 0.62 7.86 -28.59
C HIS A 59 1.42 8.30 -29.83
N SER A 60 2.75 8.29 -29.76
CA SER A 60 3.61 8.65 -30.89
C SER A 60 3.42 7.73 -32.11
N ALA A 61 3.22 6.41 -31.87
CA ALA A 61 2.95 5.49 -32.97
C ALA A 61 1.58 5.76 -33.62
N LEU A 62 0.55 6.02 -32.83
CA LEU A 62 -0.78 6.36 -33.34
C LEU A 62 -0.80 7.66 -34.14
N GLU A 63 -0.10 8.70 -33.67
CA GLU A 63 0.02 9.98 -34.38
C GLU A 63 0.73 9.85 -35.73
N SER A 64 1.72 8.95 -35.82
CA SER A 64 2.44 8.67 -37.08
C SER A 64 1.74 7.65 -37.98
N GLY A 65 0.58 7.12 -37.60
CA GLY A 65 -0.11 6.06 -38.32
C GLY A 65 0.61 4.71 -38.28
N GLY A 66 1.49 4.52 -37.27
CA GLY A 66 2.29 3.31 -37.09
C GLY A 66 1.50 2.17 -36.42
N GLU A 67 2.09 0.98 -36.45
CA GLU A 67 1.53 -0.21 -35.82
C GLU A 67 1.87 -0.21 -34.32
N VAL A 68 0.87 -0.60 -33.49
CA VAL A 68 1.00 -0.58 -32.02
C VAL A 68 1.17 -1.98 -31.41
N SER A 69 1.01 -3.05 -32.19
CA SER A 69 0.99 -4.42 -31.64
C SER A 69 2.28 -4.81 -30.93
N GLU A 70 3.44 -4.47 -31.49
CA GLU A 70 4.75 -4.71 -30.84
C GLU A 70 4.94 -3.86 -29.58
N ILE A 71 4.37 -2.66 -29.55
CA ILE A 71 4.39 -1.78 -28.38
C ILE A 71 3.55 -2.38 -27.26
N ASP A 72 2.35 -2.83 -27.59
CA ASP A 72 1.46 -3.51 -26.65
C ASP A 72 2.09 -4.80 -26.09
N ASP A 73 2.75 -5.60 -26.92
CA ASP A 73 3.42 -6.83 -26.49
C ASP A 73 4.60 -6.57 -25.55
N ARG A 74 5.41 -5.54 -25.84
CA ARG A 74 6.49 -5.12 -24.94
C ARG A 74 5.95 -4.58 -23.63
N ALA A 75 4.91 -3.76 -23.70
CA ALA A 75 4.26 -3.21 -22.50
C ALA A 75 3.67 -4.33 -21.63
N ARG A 76 3.03 -5.34 -22.22
CA ARG A 76 2.49 -6.51 -21.51
C ARG A 76 3.59 -7.29 -20.79
N LYS A 77 4.72 -7.55 -21.47
CA LYS A 77 5.88 -8.21 -20.85
C LYS A 77 6.44 -7.41 -19.68
N GLY A 78 6.60 -6.09 -19.85
CA GLY A 78 7.07 -5.21 -18.78
C GLY A 78 6.13 -5.19 -17.57
N LEU A 79 4.84 -5.06 -17.80
CA LEU A 79 3.84 -5.10 -16.75
C LEU A 79 3.81 -6.45 -16.02
N SER A 80 3.90 -7.57 -16.76
CA SER A 80 3.97 -8.91 -16.15
C SER A 80 5.14 -9.02 -15.18
N ALA A 81 6.33 -8.56 -15.57
CA ALA A 81 7.51 -8.59 -14.72
C ALA A 81 7.33 -7.75 -13.43
N ILE A 82 6.71 -6.57 -13.53
CA ILE A 82 6.42 -5.72 -12.37
C ILE A 82 5.43 -6.44 -11.44
N LEU A 83 4.34 -6.99 -11.98
CA LEU A 83 3.33 -7.69 -11.17
C LEU A 83 3.87 -8.98 -10.54
N GLU A 84 4.73 -9.72 -11.24
CA GLU A 84 5.40 -10.92 -10.69
C GLU A 84 6.29 -10.56 -9.49
N LYS A 85 7.00 -9.44 -9.57
CA LYS A 85 7.90 -8.97 -8.52
C LYS A 85 7.17 -8.42 -7.31
N TRP A 86 6.10 -7.63 -7.52
CA TRP A 86 5.52 -6.78 -6.48
C TRP A 86 4.14 -7.20 -6.01
N ALA A 87 3.44 -8.09 -6.70
CA ALA A 87 2.04 -8.39 -6.40
C ALA A 87 1.77 -9.88 -6.21
N PHE A 88 0.77 -10.17 -5.37
CA PHE A 88 0.22 -11.52 -5.29
C PHE A 88 -0.40 -11.88 -6.64
N GLN A 89 -0.15 -13.12 -7.09
CA GLN A 89 -0.60 -13.66 -8.38
C GLN A 89 -2.09 -14.00 -8.35
N GLU A 90 -2.92 -12.99 -8.11
CA GLU A 90 -4.38 -13.09 -8.13
C GLU A 90 -4.92 -12.57 -9.47
N LYS A 91 -5.97 -13.21 -9.99
CA LYS A 91 -6.59 -12.84 -11.26
C LYS A 91 -6.94 -11.35 -11.37
N THR A 92 -7.48 -10.76 -10.30
CA THR A 92 -7.83 -9.34 -10.28
C THR A 92 -6.60 -8.45 -10.37
N ASN A 93 -5.49 -8.79 -9.70
CA ASN A 93 -4.25 -8.03 -9.78
C ASN A 93 -3.68 -8.01 -11.20
N GLN A 94 -3.90 -9.07 -11.97
CA GLN A 94 -3.41 -9.24 -13.34
C GLN A 94 -4.39 -8.73 -14.41
N GLY A 95 -5.53 -8.18 -14.02
CA GLY A 95 -6.58 -7.77 -14.96
C GLY A 95 -6.10 -6.78 -16.01
N ARG A 96 -5.16 -5.90 -15.67
CA ARG A 96 -4.57 -4.92 -16.60
C ARG A 96 -3.73 -5.55 -17.71
N LEU A 97 -3.24 -6.78 -17.54
CA LEU A 97 -2.55 -7.52 -18.61
C LEU A 97 -3.50 -7.91 -19.75
N ILE A 98 -4.82 -7.96 -19.49
CA ILE A 98 -5.84 -8.25 -20.49
C ILE A 98 -6.17 -6.99 -21.28
N ASP A 99 -6.36 -5.87 -20.58
CA ASP A 99 -6.68 -4.57 -21.16
C ASP A 99 -5.63 -3.53 -20.73
N LEU A 100 -4.64 -3.34 -21.61
CA LEU A 100 -3.53 -2.42 -21.41
C LEU A 100 -4.00 -0.97 -21.56
N GLY A 101 -4.52 -0.40 -20.46
CA GLY A 101 -4.87 1.00 -20.40
C GLY A 101 -3.69 1.88 -19.95
N CYS A 102 -3.54 3.05 -20.57
CA CYS A 102 -2.65 4.11 -20.10
C CYS A 102 -3.25 5.48 -20.45
N SER A 103 -2.88 6.49 -19.69
CA SER A 103 -3.29 7.88 -19.88
C SER A 103 -2.09 8.81 -19.69
N ASP A 104 -2.21 10.05 -20.11
CA ASP A 104 -1.18 11.07 -19.93
C ASP A 104 -0.83 11.25 -18.45
N SER A 105 -1.83 11.32 -17.59
CA SER A 105 -1.62 11.29 -16.14
C SER A 105 -1.56 9.84 -15.67
N PRO A 106 -0.42 9.38 -15.13
CA PRO A 106 -0.28 8.01 -14.67
C PRO A 106 -1.20 7.71 -13.47
N THR A 107 -1.56 6.44 -13.33
CA THR A 107 -2.38 5.96 -12.19
C THR A 107 -1.61 6.03 -10.87
N TYR A 108 -0.29 5.92 -10.94
CA TYR A 108 0.61 5.88 -9.79
C TYR A 108 1.62 7.02 -9.90
N ASP A 109 1.67 7.90 -8.92
CA ASP A 109 2.70 8.93 -8.87
C ASP A 109 3.20 9.12 -7.42
N PRO A 110 4.23 8.35 -7.01
CA PRO A 110 4.73 8.40 -5.63
C PRO A 110 5.37 9.74 -5.24
N GLU A 111 5.59 10.65 -6.20
CA GLU A 111 6.11 11.99 -5.92
C GLU A 111 5.01 12.98 -5.55
N THR A 112 3.83 12.83 -6.15
CA THR A 112 2.70 13.75 -5.95
C THR A 112 1.57 13.14 -5.13
N ASP A 113 1.38 11.82 -5.15
CA ASP A 113 0.35 11.13 -4.40
C ASP A 113 0.61 11.21 -2.89
N VAL A 114 -0.44 11.46 -2.11
CA VAL A 114 -0.38 11.68 -0.67
C VAL A 114 -0.83 10.44 0.09
N GLU A 115 0.00 9.98 1.04
CA GLU A 115 -0.38 8.97 2.02
C GLU A 115 -1.25 9.62 3.10
N ASP A 116 -2.55 9.36 3.09
CA ASP A 116 -3.50 9.91 4.06
C ASP A 116 -3.53 9.11 5.36
N SER A 117 -3.38 7.79 5.29
CA SER A 117 -3.32 6.91 6.48
C SER A 117 -2.57 5.61 6.23
N VAL A 118 -2.08 5.02 7.31
CA VAL A 118 -1.54 3.65 7.34
C VAL A 118 -2.11 2.91 8.56
N GLU A 119 -2.58 1.69 8.32
CA GLU A 119 -3.18 0.83 9.33
C GLU A 119 -2.58 -0.57 9.26
N SER A 120 -2.55 -1.29 10.40
CA SER A 120 -2.15 -2.70 10.43
C SER A 120 -3.28 -3.55 10.97
N ASN A 121 -3.57 -4.63 10.28
CA ASN A 121 -4.56 -5.60 10.68
C ASN A 121 -4.13 -7.02 10.25
N ASP A 122 -4.11 -7.96 11.19
CA ASP A 122 -3.85 -9.39 10.95
C ASP A 122 -2.58 -9.68 10.11
N GLY A 123 -1.49 -8.95 10.37
CA GLY A 123 -0.22 -9.12 9.65
C GLY A 123 -0.22 -8.49 8.25
N GLU A 124 -1.23 -7.72 7.91
CA GLU A 124 -1.31 -6.91 6.70
C GLU A 124 -1.13 -5.43 7.04
N VAL A 125 -0.60 -4.65 6.12
CA VAL A 125 -0.49 -3.20 6.21
C VAL A 125 -1.33 -2.58 5.11
N VAL A 126 -2.21 -1.66 5.49
CA VAL A 126 -3.13 -0.99 4.56
C VAL A 126 -2.76 0.48 4.48
N PHE A 127 -2.42 0.94 3.28
CA PHE A 127 -2.14 2.34 2.97
C PHE A 127 -3.32 2.95 2.24
N THR A 128 -3.78 4.11 2.69
CA THR A 128 -4.73 4.94 1.93
C THR A 128 -3.95 6.03 1.23
N ILE A 129 -4.00 6.04 -0.09
CA ILE A 129 -3.26 6.96 -0.96
C ILE A 129 -4.27 7.79 -1.76
N ARG A 130 -4.09 9.10 -1.73
CA ARG A 130 -4.92 10.05 -2.49
C ARG A 130 -4.14 10.65 -3.63
N GLN A 131 -4.65 10.50 -4.83
CA GLN A 131 -4.11 11.19 -6.01
C GLN A 131 -4.34 12.70 -5.90
N THR A 132 -3.32 13.47 -6.24
CA THR A 132 -3.39 14.93 -6.30
C THR A 132 -3.43 15.46 -7.74
N VAL A 133 -3.16 14.59 -8.70
CA VAL A 133 -3.18 14.88 -10.15
C VAL A 133 -3.99 13.79 -10.87
N GLY A 134 -4.56 14.10 -12.02
CA GLY A 134 -5.33 13.17 -12.82
C GLY A 134 -6.75 12.98 -12.33
N MET A 135 -7.19 11.76 -12.07
CA MET A 135 -8.58 11.45 -11.70
C MET A 135 -8.93 11.77 -10.24
N LEU A 136 -7.97 12.20 -9.44
CA LEU A 136 -8.16 12.57 -8.01
C LEU A 136 -8.79 11.44 -7.19
N THR A 137 -8.47 10.20 -7.53
CA THR A 137 -9.03 9.01 -6.89
C THR A 137 -8.33 8.74 -5.57
N ILE A 138 -9.07 8.18 -4.61
CA ILE A 138 -8.50 7.67 -3.37
C ILE A 138 -8.39 6.15 -3.50
N PHE A 139 -7.17 5.64 -3.33
CA PHE A 139 -6.87 4.22 -3.37
C PHE A 139 -6.54 3.68 -1.98
N ARG A 140 -6.79 2.40 -1.81
CA ARG A 140 -6.34 1.64 -0.65
C ARG A 140 -5.54 0.43 -1.12
N PHE A 141 -4.29 0.34 -0.67
CA PHE A 141 -3.38 -0.77 -0.96
C PHE A 141 -3.21 -1.62 0.28
N THR A 142 -3.54 -2.90 0.17
CA THR A 142 -3.22 -3.87 1.21
C THR A 142 -1.93 -4.56 0.86
N MET A 143 -0.92 -4.40 1.71
CA MET A 143 0.38 -5.05 1.63
C MET A 143 0.41 -6.26 2.55
N LYS A 144 1.04 -7.33 2.10
CA LYS A 144 1.26 -8.55 2.90
C LYS A 144 2.69 -9.04 2.74
N ASN A 145 3.30 -9.45 3.85
CA ASN A 145 4.61 -10.07 3.81
C ASN A 145 4.48 -11.54 3.34
N LYS A 146 5.30 -11.93 2.37
CA LYS A 146 5.42 -13.28 1.86
C LYS A 146 6.89 -13.65 1.82
N ALA A 147 7.30 -14.57 2.68
CA ALA A 147 8.67 -15.06 2.77
C ALA A 147 9.72 -13.94 2.97
N GLY A 148 9.39 -12.89 3.73
CA GLY A 148 10.28 -11.77 4.02
C GLY A 148 10.10 -10.57 3.07
N GLU A 149 9.36 -10.71 1.99
CA GLU A 149 9.12 -9.65 1.01
C GLU A 149 7.71 -9.09 1.14
N TRP A 150 7.58 -7.75 1.16
CA TRP A 150 6.30 -7.08 1.16
C TRP A 150 5.78 -6.93 -0.26
N MET A 151 4.57 -7.44 -0.49
CA MET A 151 3.93 -7.45 -1.80
C MET A 151 2.51 -6.88 -1.73
N VAL A 152 2.04 -6.30 -2.83
CA VAL A 152 0.67 -5.82 -2.96
C VAL A 152 -0.27 -7.02 -3.04
N LYS A 153 -1.10 -7.20 -2.02
CA LYS A 153 -2.14 -8.22 -1.99
C LYS A 153 -3.36 -7.79 -2.78
N LYS A 154 -3.79 -6.53 -2.58
CA LYS A 154 -4.93 -5.96 -3.31
C LYS A 154 -4.85 -4.44 -3.39
N LYS A 155 -5.53 -3.90 -4.41
CA LYS A 155 -5.86 -2.49 -4.56
C LYS A 155 -7.37 -2.32 -4.58
N GLU A 156 -7.86 -1.27 -3.94
CA GLU A 156 -9.25 -0.83 -3.95
C GLU A 156 -9.29 0.67 -4.22
N PHE A 157 -10.38 1.17 -4.78
CA PHE A 157 -10.63 2.60 -4.91
C PHE A 157 -11.94 2.97 -4.22
N LEU A 158 -12.00 4.21 -3.73
CA LEU A 158 -13.22 4.77 -3.16
C LEU A 158 -14.13 5.25 -4.30
N ASN A 159 -15.29 4.62 -4.45
CA ASN A 159 -16.22 5.01 -5.49
C ASN A 159 -17.09 6.21 -5.07
N PHE A 160 -17.88 6.75 -5.99
CA PHE A 160 -18.76 7.92 -5.76
C PHE A 160 -19.90 7.68 -4.73
N LYS A 161 -20.07 6.46 -4.23
CA LYS A 161 -21.00 6.10 -3.14
C LYS A 161 -20.29 5.89 -1.81
N ASP A 162 -19.07 6.36 -1.68
CA ASP A 162 -18.19 6.17 -0.51
C ASP A 162 -17.99 4.70 -0.12
N LYS A 163 -17.92 3.81 -1.14
CA LYS A 163 -17.65 2.39 -0.93
C LYS A 163 -16.34 1.98 -1.58
N TRP A 164 -15.57 1.21 -0.85
CA TRP A 164 -14.36 0.58 -1.37
C TRP A 164 -14.71 -0.50 -2.38
N GLN A 165 -14.12 -0.41 -3.56
CA GLN A 165 -14.32 -1.33 -4.66
C GLN A 165 -12.98 -1.87 -5.13
N ARG A 166 -12.90 -3.20 -5.31
CA ARG A 166 -11.72 -3.89 -5.82
C ARG A 166 -11.33 -3.34 -7.20
N SER A 167 -10.04 -3.10 -7.39
CA SER A 167 -9.45 -2.61 -8.64
C SER A 167 -8.34 -3.51 -9.12
N VAL A 168 -8.05 -3.45 -10.41
CA VAL A 168 -6.81 -4.02 -10.99
C VAL A 168 -5.59 -3.21 -10.58
N LEU A 169 -4.41 -3.81 -10.63
CA LEU A 169 -3.14 -3.12 -10.39
C LEU A 169 -2.63 -2.43 -11.64
#